data_bb825c79c0b529bea33a011723bba172
#
_entry.id   bb825c79c0b529bea33a011723bba172
#
_cell.length_a   1.000
_cell.length_b   1.000
_cell.length_c   1.000
_cell.angle_alpha   90.00
_cell.angle_beta   90.00
_cell.angle_gamma   90.00
#
_symmetry.space_group_name_H-M   'P 1'
#
loop_
_entity.id
_entity.type
_entity.pdbx_description
1 polymer ?
#
loop_
_entity_poly.entity_id
_entity_poly.type
_entity_poly.pdbx_seq_one_letter_code
_entity_poly.pdbx_strand_id
1 'polypeptide(L)'
;YIIASLLGTAPGCLGSFAGVSLYIHGMISFGALTGLMFATAGDEQFIMLAMFPDTALIMFGILFVLGIIVGFFTDKLVKRFKIKTCTDCEIKQYHPGSEGYKHYIKDHIWKHIVKKHLLKTFLWTFGALLVVEYSMTLVDLQSITSEYTFLLLILGALIGLIPESGPHLIFVMLFANGLIPFSVLFTSSVVQDGHGMLPMLSYSVKDSIKLKMFNLGFGLLIGLIIYALGF
;
A
#
# COMPACT_ATOMS: atom_id res chain seq x y z
N TYR A 1 -3.59 17.04 4.18
CA TYR A 1 -2.53 16.06 4.02
C TYR A 1 -2.26 15.31 5.33
N ILE A 2 -2.12 16.01 6.48
CA ILE A 2 -1.77 15.37 7.76
C ILE A 2 -2.79 14.28 8.14
N ILE A 3 -4.09 14.61 8.15
CA ILE A 3 -5.15 13.65 8.47
C ILE A 3 -5.20 12.51 7.45
N ALA A 4 -5.03 12.82 6.17
CA ALA A 4 -5.01 11.82 5.11
C ALA A 4 -3.84 10.84 5.30
N SER A 5 -2.61 11.35 5.49
CA SER A 5 -1.45 10.51 5.73
C SER A 5 -1.58 9.68 7.01
N LEU A 6 -2.14 10.25 8.09
CA LEU A 6 -2.41 9.52 9.32
C LEU A 6 -3.39 8.35 9.11
N LEU A 7 -4.44 8.56 8.32
CA LEU A 7 -5.37 7.49 7.95
C LEU A 7 -4.66 6.39 7.13
N GLY A 8 -3.71 6.77 6.26
CA GLY A 8 -2.92 5.81 5.47
C GLY A 8 -2.02 4.94 6.33
N THR A 9 -1.43 5.48 7.40
CA THR A 9 -0.55 4.71 8.30
C THR A 9 -1.30 3.79 9.26
N ALA A 10 -2.64 3.89 9.32
CA ALA A 10 -3.42 2.95 10.12
C ALA A 10 -3.35 1.55 9.50
N PRO A 11 -2.98 0.51 10.29
CA PRO A 11 -2.85 -0.84 9.75
C PRO A 11 -4.12 -1.36 9.09
N GLY A 12 -3.96 -1.98 7.92
CA GLY A 12 -5.07 -2.54 7.13
C GLY A 12 -5.67 -1.57 6.11
N CYS A 13 -6.79 -1.97 5.51
CA CYS A 13 -7.40 -1.24 4.38
C CYS A 13 -8.41 -0.17 4.79
N LEU A 14 -8.76 -0.04 6.08
CA LEU A 14 -9.83 0.84 6.54
C LEU A 14 -9.54 2.32 6.24
N GLY A 15 -8.30 2.76 6.52
CA GLY A 15 -7.86 4.12 6.26
C GLY A 15 -7.92 4.47 4.77
N SER A 16 -7.49 3.55 3.91
CA SER A 16 -7.53 3.71 2.46
C SER A 16 -8.96 3.79 1.93
N PHE A 17 -9.86 2.96 2.41
CA PHE A 17 -11.29 3.01 2.02
C PHE A 17 -11.95 4.32 2.45
N ALA A 18 -11.68 4.77 3.68
CA ALA A 18 -12.16 6.05 4.16
C ALA A 18 -11.61 7.21 3.31
N GLY A 19 -10.33 7.19 2.98
CA GLY A 19 -9.69 8.20 2.14
C GLY A 19 -10.27 8.26 0.73
N VAL A 20 -10.50 7.13 0.09
CA VAL A 20 -11.18 7.08 -1.23
C VAL A 20 -12.59 7.68 -1.12
N SER A 21 -13.33 7.33 -0.07
CA SER A 21 -14.65 7.89 0.17
C SER A 21 -14.59 9.42 0.32
N LEU A 22 -13.66 9.94 1.13
CA LEU A 22 -13.47 11.39 1.31
C LEU A 22 -13.09 12.09 0.00
N TYR A 23 -12.28 11.46 -0.84
CA TYR A 23 -11.90 12.00 -2.14
C TYR A 23 -13.10 12.09 -3.10
N ILE A 24 -13.87 11.03 -3.21
CA ILE A 24 -15.06 10.96 -4.07
C ILE A 24 -16.11 12.00 -3.65
N HIS A 25 -16.22 12.28 -2.35
CA HIS A 25 -17.09 13.32 -1.82
C HIS A 25 -16.50 14.74 -1.92
N GLY A 26 -15.34 14.91 -2.56
CA GLY A 26 -14.69 16.21 -2.71
C GLY A 26 -14.13 16.81 -1.42
N MET A 27 -14.03 16.03 -0.35
CA MET A 27 -13.54 16.51 0.95
C MET A 27 -12.02 16.56 1.05
N ILE A 28 -11.30 15.77 0.24
CA ILE A 28 -9.84 15.82 0.13
C ILE A 28 -9.41 15.94 -1.32
N SER A 29 -8.24 16.53 -1.55
CA SER A 29 -7.64 16.67 -2.89
C SER A 29 -7.08 15.34 -3.41
N PHE A 30 -6.81 15.28 -4.72
CA PHE A 30 -6.14 14.13 -5.33
C PHE A 30 -4.75 13.90 -4.72
N GLY A 31 -4.00 14.98 -4.44
CA GLY A 31 -2.71 14.85 -3.76
C GLY A 31 -2.83 14.33 -2.32
N ALA A 32 -3.87 14.76 -1.58
CA ALA A 32 -4.11 14.21 -0.25
C ALA A 32 -4.42 12.71 -0.29
N LEU A 33 -5.21 12.26 -1.28
CA LEU A 33 -5.46 10.84 -1.52
C LEU A 33 -4.17 10.10 -1.90
N THR A 34 -3.35 10.68 -2.78
CA THR A 34 -2.05 10.09 -3.17
C THR A 34 -1.13 9.94 -1.97
N GLY A 35 -1.03 10.97 -1.12
CA GLY A 35 -0.23 10.92 0.11
C GLY A 35 -0.74 9.89 1.11
N LEU A 36 -2.06 9.73 1.23
CA LEU A 36 -2.68 8.67 2.03
C LEU A 36 -2.30 7.28 1.51
N MET A 37 -2.44 7.06 0.21
CA MET A 37 -2.11 5.77 -0.42
C MET A 37 -0.60 5.48 -0.36
N PHE A 38 0.24 6.52 -0.47
CA PHE A 38 1.69 6.40 -0.27
C PHE A 38 2.06 6.00 1.17
N ALA A 39 1.29 6.47 2.14
CA ALA A 39 1.53 6.19 3.55
C ALA A 39 1.02 4.80 3.99
N THR A 40 0.27 4.11 3.15
CA THR A 40 -0.27 2.79 3.50
C THR A 40 0.60 1.66 2.97
N ALA A 41 0.83 0.64 3.78
CA ALA A 41 1.37 -0.63 3.35
C ALA A 41 0.29 -1.76 3.43
N GLY A 42 -0.99 -1.38 3.50
CA GLY A 42 -2.10 -2.33 3.49
C GLY A 42 -2.07 -3.34 4.63
N ASP A 43 -2.45 -4.59 4.33
CA ASP A 43 -2.50 -5.66 5.33
C ASP A 43 -1.11 -6.15 5.76
N GLU A 44 -0.06 -5.84 5.01
CA GLU A 44 1.34 -6.16 5.36
C GLU A 44 1.78 -5.52 6.67
N GLN A 45 1.19 -4.37 7.03
CA GLN A 45 1.50 -3.65 8.26
C GLN A 45 1.33 -4.53 9.50
N PHE A 46 0.32 -5.40 9.52
CA PHE A 46 0.12 -6.35 10.62
C PHE A 46 1.24 -7.39 10.68
N ILE A 47 1.68 -7.88 9.53
CA ILE A 47 2.76 -8.86 9.44
C ILE A 47 4.10 -8.23 9.84
N MET A 48 4.38 -7.02 9.36
CA MET A 48 5.58 -6.26 9.76
C MET A 48 5.63 -6.02 11.26
N LEU A 49 4.52 -5.62 11.88
CA LEU A 49 4.43 -5.44 13.33
C LEU A 49 4.65 -6.74 14.11
N ALA A 50 4.22 -7.88 13.55
CA ALA A 50 4.43 -9.18 14.20
C ALA A 50 5.87 -9.69 14.07
N MET A 51 6.56 -9.41 12.96
CA MET A 51 7.88 -9.98 12.66
C MET A 51 9.05 -9.06 13.09
N PHE A 52 8.93 -7.76 12.88
CA PHE A 52 9.99 -6.77 13.18
C PHE A 52 9.39 -5.43 13.64
N PRO A 53 8.75 -5.38 14.82
CA PRO A 53 7.97 -4.25 15.31
C PRO A 53 8.73 -2.93 15.31
N ASP A 54 9.99 -2.92 15.74
CA ASP A 54 10.80 -1.70 15.84
C ASP A 54 11.02 -1.06 14.46
N THR A 55 11.43 -1.85 13.48
CA THR A 55 11.63 -1.37 12.10
C THR A 55 10.31 -0.97 11.46
N ALA A 56 9.24 -1.72 11.73
CA ALA A 56 7.90 -1.42 11.24
C ALA A 56 7.40 -0.05 11.74
N LEU A 57 7.54 0.24 13.04
CA LEU A 57 7.15 1.52 13.62
C LEU A 57 7.96 2.69 13.05
N ILE A 58 9.26 2.52 12.88
CA ILE A 58 10.13 3.52 12.22
C ILE A 58 9.65 3.76 10.79
N MET A 59 9.41 2.68 10.04
CA MET A 59 8.92 2.76 8.68
C MET A 59 7.57 3.50 8.60
N PHE A 60 6.62 3.20 9.48
CA PHE A 60 5.32 3.88 9.50
C PHE A 60 5.47 5.38 9.81
N GLY A 61 6.40 5.74 10.70
CA GLY A 61 6.74 7.15 10.95
C GLY A 61 7.30 7.84 9.71
N ILE A 62 8.19 7.18 8.98
CA ILE A 62 8.75 7.66 7.71
C ILE A 62 7.63 7.81 6.67
N LEU A 63 6.78 6.79 6.50
CA LEU A 63 5.66 6.81 5.57
C LEU A 63 4.66 7.93 5.87
N PHE A 64 4.38 8.18 7.15
CA PHE A 64 3.53 9.30 7.58
C PHE A 64 4.08 10.65 7.10
N VAL A 65 5.35 10.92 7.37
CA VAL A 65 5.99 12.19 6.97
C VAL A 65 6.07 12.31 5.45
N LEU A 66 6.51 11.25 4.78
CA LEU A 66 6.62 11.24 3.33
C LEU A 66 5.25 11.34 2.65
N GLY A 67 4.21 10.73 3.19
CA GLY A 67 2.85 10.84 2.68
C GLY A 67 2.35 12.29 2.66
N ILE A 68 2.67 13.08 3.69
CA ILE A 68 2.35 14.52 3.71
C ILE A 68 3.10 15.25 2.58
N ILE A 69 4.39 14.99 2.45
CA ILE A 69 5.26 15.62 1.45
C ILE A 69 4.81 15.24 0.03
N VAL A 70 4.64 13.95 -0.24
CA VAL A 70 4.19 13.42 -1.54
C VAL A 70 2.82 13.98 -1.90
N GLY A 71 1.89 14.04 -0.95
CA GLY A 71 0.57 14.61 -1.17
C GLY A 71 0.63 16.07 -1.60
N PHE A 72 1.44 16.88 -0.91
CA PHE A 72 1.64 18.30 -1.26
C PHE A 72 2.28 18.46 -2.66
N PHE A 73 3.34 17.70 -2.95
CA PHE A 73 3.99 17.76 -4.25
C PHE A 73 3.10 17.26 -5.38
N THR A 74 2.30 16.23 -5.15
CA THR A 74 1.34 15.72 -6.14
C THR A 74 0.33 16.80 -6.53
N ASP A 75 -0.29 17.51 -5.58
CA ASP A 75 -1.22 18.59 -5.91
C ASP A 75 -0.54 19.73 -6.67
N LYS A 76 0.71 20.06 -6.33
CA LYS A 76 1.50 21.06 -7.04
C LYS A 76 1.78 20.62 -8.49
N LEU A 77 2.11 19.35 -8.72
CA LEU A 77 2.34 18.79 -10.05
C LEU A 77 1.03 18.73 -10.85
N VAL A 78 -0.06 18.25 -10.24
CA VAL A 78 -1.39 18.20 -10.87
C VAL A 78 -1.82 19.58 -11.36
N LYS A 79 -1.65 20.63 -10.53
CA LYS A 79 -1.94 22.02 -10.91
C LYS A 79 -1.03 22.53 -12.02
N ARG A 80 0.30 22.26 -11.92
CA ARG A 80 1.27 22.75 -12.91
C ARG A 80 1.06 22.12 -14.29
N PHE A 81 0.80 20.82 -14.35
CA PHE A 81 0.58 20.09 -15.60
C PHE A 81 -0.88 20.05 -16.04
N LYS A 82 -1.76 20.75 -15.32
CA LYS A 82 -3.22 20.80 -15.61
C LYS A 82 -3.82 19.40 -15.76
N ILE A 83 -3.40 18.45 -14.93
CA ILE A 83 -3.89 17.07 -14.97
C ILE A 83 -5.36 17.10 -14.49
N LYS A 84 -6.28 16.66 -15.34
CA LYS A 84 -7.69 16.55 -14.96
C LYS A 84 -7.83 15.38 -13.98
N THR A 85 -8.30 15.67 -12.78
CA THR A 85 -8.68 14.68 -11.75
C THR A 85 -10.18 14.76 -11.53
N CYS A 86 -10.76 13.68 -11.02
CA CYS A 86 -12.19 13.64 -10.77
C CYS A 86 -12.52 14.48 -9.52
N THR A 87 -12.79 15.78 -9.71
CA THR A 87 -13.26 16.67 -8.65
C THR A 87 -14.78 16.69 -8.54
N ASP A 88 -15.48 16.20 -9.58
CA ASP A 88 -16.94 16.16 -9.69
C ASP A 88 -17.42 14.75 -10.06
N CYS A 89 -16.95 13.74 -9.34
CA CYS A 89 -17.56 12.42 -9.45
C CYS A 89 -18.96 12.52 -8.83
N GLU A 90 -19.99 12.66 -9.67
CA GLU A 90 -21.38 12.56 -9.23
C GLU A 90 -21.55 11.24 -8.48
N ILE A 91 -21.74 11.33 -7.18
CA ILE A 91 -22.11 10.23 -6.35
C ILE A 91 -23.49 9.79 -6.81
N LYS A 92 -23.59 8.64 -7.44
CA LYS A 92 -24.85 7.93 -7.42
C LYS A 92 -25.17 7.70 -5.94
N GLN A 93 -26.11 8.50 -5.44
CA GLN A 93 -26.59 8.41 -4.07
C GLN A 93 -26.87 6.94 -3.76
N TYR A 94 -26.01 6.35 -2.98
CA TYR A 94 -26.29 5.07 -2.36
C TYR A 94 -27.43 5.37 -1.36
N HIS A 95 -28.65 5.01 -1.73
CA HIS A 95 -29.75 4.99 -0.77
C HIS A 95 -29.45 3.87 0.24
N PRO A 96 -29.20 4.17 1.50
CA PRO A 96 -29.13 3.11 2.51
C PRO A 96 -30.56 2.58 2.64
N GLY A 97 -30.81 1.44 2.01
CA GLY A 97 -31.94 0.62 2.34
C GLY A 97 -31.85 0.29 3.83
N SER A 98 -32.97 0.38 4.52
CA SER A 98 -33.15 0.18 5.96
C SER A 98 -32.81 -1.24 6.41
N GLU A 99 -31.56 -1.64 6.30
CA GLU A 99 -31.08 -2.91 6.82
C GLU A 99 -30.43 -2.68 8.17
N GLY A 100 -31.00 -3.30 9.22
CA GLY A 100 -30.62 -3.06 10.62
C GLY A 100 -29.15 -3.38 10.88
N TYR A 101 -28.53 -2.66 11.84
CA TYR A 101 -27.13 -2.78 12.29
C TYR A 101 -26.66 -4.23 12.49
N LYS A 102 -27.54 -5.15 12.90
CA LYS A 102 -27.23 -6.57 13.09
C LYS A 102 -26.93 -7.31 11.79
N HIS A 103 -27.61 -6.97 10.69
CA HIS A 103 -27.37 -7.55 9.36
C HIS A 103 -26.04 -7.06 8.79
N TYR A 104 -25.74 -5.76 8.93
CA TYR A 104 -24.49 -5.18 8.51
C TYR A 104 -23.26 -5.81 9.20
N ILE A 105 -23.31 -5.99 10.53
CA ILE A 105 -22.21 -6.57 11.29
C ILE A 105 -22.03 -8.06 10.96
N LYS A 106 -23.10 -8.84 10.85
CA LYS A 106 -23.01 -10.28 10.66
C LYS A 106 -22.67 -10.70 9.23
N ASP A 107 -23.21 -10.04 8.23
CA ASP A 107 -23.03 -10.43 6.85
C ASP A 107 -21.90 -9.68 6.14
N HIS A 108 -21.66 -8.40 6.45
CA HIS A 108 -20.55 -7.65 5.88
C HIS A 108 -19.25 -7.80 6.67
N ILE A 109 -19.27 -7.60 7.99
CA ILE A 109 -18.04 -7.67 8.77
C ILE A 109 -17.59 -9.12 8.95
N TRP A 110 -18.45 -10.02 9.40
CA TRP A 110 -18.05 -11.38 9.72
C TRP A 110 -17.82 -12.27 8.49
N LYS A 111 -18.76 -12.30 7.53
CA LYS A 111 -18.61 -13.17 6.36
C LYS A 111 -17.65 -12.62 5.31
N HIS A 112 -17.65 -11.31 5.07
CA HIS A 112 -16.82 -10.73 4.00
C HIS A 112 -15.43 -10.34 4.51
N ILE A 113 -15.32 -9.59 5.60
CA ILE A 113 -14.04 -9.11 6.10
C ILE A 113 -13.30 -10.24 6.84
N VAL A 114 -13.88 -10.81 7.89
CA VAL A 114 -13.14 -11.76 8.74
C VAL A 114 -12.85 -13.08 8.02
N LYS A 115 -13.87 -13.77 7.48
CA LYS A 115 -13.63 -15.08 6.84
C LYS A 115 -12.84 -15.00 5.54
N LYS A 116 -13.13 -14.03 4.68
CA LYS A 116 -12.54 -14.00 3.34
C LYS A 116 -11.16 -13.34 3.33
N HIS A 117 -10.99 -12.24 4.05
CA HIS A 117 -9.70 -11.55 4.13
C HIS A 117 -8.72 -12.27 5.07
N LEU A 118 -9.12 -12.65 6.27
CA LEU A 118 -8.22 -13.31 7.22
C LEU A 118 -7.65 -14.61 6.66
N LEU A 119 -8.51 -15.47 6.09
CA LEU A 119 -8.06 -16.73 5.48
C LEU A 119 -7.15 -16.47 4.28
N LYS A 120 -7.46 -15.48 3.43
CA LYS A 120 -6.64 -15.12 2.28
C LYS A 120 -5.27 -14.59 2.71
N THR A 121 -5.22 -13.66 3.66
CA THR A 121 -3.98 -13.14 4.21
C THR A 121 -3.15 -14.25 4.86
N PHE A 122 -3.79 -15.12 5.65
CA PHE A 122 -3.13 -16.28 6.24
C PHE A 122 -2.52 -17.21 5.19
N LEU A 123 -3.27 -17.57 4.14
CA LEU A 123 -2.77 -18.46 3.09
C LEU A 123 -1.63 -17.81 2.30
N TRP A 124 -1.69 -16.51 2.02
CA TRP A 124 -0.62 -15.78 1.37
C TRP A 124 0.64 -15.68 2.25
N THR A 125 0.48 -15.36 3.54
CA THR A 125 1.59 -15.29 4.49
C THR A 125 2.24 -16.67 4.66
N PHE A 126 1.42 -17.70 4.86
CA PHE A 126 1.91 -19.09 4.99
C PHE A 126 2.59 -19.57 3.71
N GLY A 127 1.99 -19.29 2.54
CA GLY A 127 2.60 -19.59 1.24
C GLY A 127 3.92 -18.86 1.04
N ALA A 128 4.00 -17.58 1.36
CA ALA A 128 5.23 -16.80 1.27
C ALA A 128 6.33 -17.34 2.20
N LEU A 129 5.98 -17.68 3.44
CA LEU A 129 6.91 -18.32 4.38
C LEU A 129 7.44 -19.64 3.83
N LEU A 130 6.57 -20.52 3.33
CA LEU A 130 7.00 -21.79 2.76
C LEU A 130 7.91 -21.60 1.55
N VAL A 131 7.59 -20.67 0.66
CA VAL A 131 8.41 -20.40 -0.53
C VAL A 131 9.79 -19.89 -0.12
N VAL A 132 9.89 -18.93 0.80
CA VAL A 132 11.17 -18.38 1.25
C VAL A 132 11.96 -19.46 1.99
N GLU A 133 11.36 -20.16 2.96
CA GLU A 133 12.02 -21.21 3.75
C GLU A 133 12.54 -22.34 2.85
N TYR A 134 11.71 -22.84 1.93
CA TYR A 134 12.10 -23.88 0.99
C TYR A 134 13.20 -23.40 0.03
N SER A 135 13.10 -22.17 -0.45
CA SER A 135 14.11 -21.60 -1.34
C SER A 135 15.47 -21.45 -0.65
N MET A 136 15.49 -21.11 0.65
CA MET A 136 16.73 -21.04 1.45
C MET A 136 17.42 -22.39 1.58
N THR A 137 16.70 -23.52 1.47
CA THR A 137 17.29 -24.86 1.51
C THR A 137 17.89 -25.29 0.17
N LEU A 138 17.41 -24.76 -0.94
CA LEU A 138 17.80 -25.16 -2.29
C LEU A 138 18.86 -24.25 -2.91
N VAL A 139 18.85 -22.97 -2.56
CA VAL A 139 19.66 -21.95 -3.20
C VAL A 139 20.20 -20.98 -2.14
N ASP A 140 21.41 -20.50 -2.32
CA ASP A 140 21.95 -19.40 -1.51
C ASP A 140 21.25 -18.08 -1.88
N LEU A 141 20.07 -17.87 -1.29
CA LEU A 141 19.29 -16.66 -1.52
C LEU A 141 20.05 -15.39 -1.11
N GLN A 142 20.90 -15.48 -0.09
CA GLN A 142 21.66 -14.33 0.40
C GLN A 142 22.63 -13.81 -0.67
N SER A 143 23.33 -14.72 -1.35
CA SER A 143 24.22 -14.38 -2.46
C SER A 143 23.43 -13.73 -3.62
N ILE A 144 22.32 -14.36 -4.02
CA ILE A 144 21.49 -13.86 -5.12
C ILE A 144 20.87 -12.49 -4.78
N THR A 145 20.28 -12.34 -3.60
CA THR A 145 19.62 -11.08 -3.25
C THR A 145 20.61 -9.93 -3.06
N SER A 146 21.83 -10.20 -2.57
CA SER A 146 22.89 -9.20 -2.45
C SER A 146 23.44 -8.77 -3.81
N GLU A 147 23.61 -9.69 -4.75
CA GLU A 147 24.10 -9.40 -6.10
C GLU A 147 23.06 -8.64 -6.94
N TYR A 148 21.78 -9.00 -6.81
CA TYR A 148 20.69 -8.42 -7.61
C TYR A 148 19.78 -7.47 -6.83
N THR A 149 20.26 -6.83 -5.78
CA THR A 149 19.46 -5.91 -4.92
C THR A 149 18.75 -4.81 -5.73
N PHE A 150 19.46 -4.19 -6.68
CA PHE A 150 18.87 -3.18 -7.54
C PHE A 150 17.72 -3.73 -8.39
N LEU A 151 17.88 -4.93 -8.94
CA LEU A 151 16.83 -5.61 -9.70
C LEU A 151 15.63 -5.93 -8.82
N LEU A 152 15.87 -6.39 -7.59
CA LEU A 152 14.80 -6.66 -6.62
C LEU A 152 14.02 -5.40 -6.23
N LEU A 153 14.69 -4.25 -6.11
CA LEU A 153 14.03 -2.97 -5.89
C LEU A 153 13.08 -2.62 -7.03
N ILE A 154 13.53 -2.76 -8.27
CA ILE A 154 12.69 -2.51 -9.44
C ILE A 154 11.54 -3.52 -9.55
N LEU A 155 11.83 -4.80 -9.29
CA LEU A 155 10.80 -5.85 -9.28
C LEU A 155 9.75 -5.61 -8.19
N GLY A 156 10.19 -5.21 -6.99
CA GLY A 156 9.29 -4.82 -5.89
C GLY A 156 8.36 -3.68 -6.28
N ALA A 157 8.89 -2.66 -6.94
CA ALA A 157 8.09 -1.56 -7.46
C ALA A 157 7.10 -2.00 -8.56
N LEU A 158 7.53 -2.85 -9.49
CA LEU A 158 6.66 -3.35 -10.57
C LEU A 158 5.55 -4.26 -10.04
N ILE A 159 5.89 -5.16 -9.12
CA ILE A 159 4.89 -6.00 -8.43
C ILE A 159 3.92 -5.10 -7.66
N GLY A 160 4.40 -3.98 -7.08
CA GLY A 160 3.60 -2.95 -6.42
C GLY A 160 2.46 -2.38 -7.26
N LEU A 161 2.52 -2.48 -8.56
CA LEU A 161 1.42 -2.06 -9.43
C LEU A 161 0.18 -2.98 -9.32
N ILE A 162 0.36 -4.21 -8.84
CA ILE A 162 -0.75 -5.15 -8.62
C ILE A 162 -1.52 -4.71 -7.37
N PRO A 163 -2.83 -4.43 -7.44
CA PRO A 163 -3.61 -3.96 -6.30
C PRO A 163 -4.03 -5.13 -5.38
N GLU A 164 -3.05 -5.85 -4.87
CA GLU A 164 -3.19 -7.03 -4.04
C GLU A 164 -2.01 -7.13 -3.07
N SER A 165 -2.26 -7.26 -1.77
CA SER A 165 -1.19 -7.33 -0.77
C SER A 165 -0.43 -8.67 -0.77
N GLY A 166 -1.05 -9.75 -1.25
CA GLY A 166 -0.48 -11.09 -1.19
C GLY A 166 0.93 -11.25 -1.78
N PRO A 167 1.17 -10.86 -3.04
CA PRO A 167 2.49 -10.97 -3.68
C PRO A 167 3.60 -10.20 -2.97
N HIS A 168 3.26 -9.12 -2.26
CA HIS A 168 4.23 -8.27 -1.57
C HIS A 168 4.72 -8.88 -0.26
N LEU A 169 3.97 -9.79 0.34
CA LEU A 169 4.38 -10.51 1.54
C LEU A 169 5.71 -11.24 1.37
N ILE A 170 6.08 -11.60 0.14
CA ILE A 170 7.41 -12.16 -0.15
C ILE A 170 8.51 -11.18 0.25
N PHE A 171 8.38 -9.88 -0.06
CA PHE A 171 9.39 -8.87 0.31
C PHE A 171 9.44 -8.67 1.83
N VAL A 172 8.30 -8.70 2.51
CA VAL A 172 8.25 -8.66 3.97
C VAL A 172 8.99 -9.85 4.59
N MET A 173 8.77 -11.06 4.04
CA MET A 173 9.46 -12.28 4.51
C MET A 173 10.95 -12.26 4.20
N LEU A 174 11.36 -11.84 3.01
CA LEU A 174 12.77 -11.69 2.65
C LEU A 174 13.48 -10.69 3.57
N PHE A 175 12.84 -9.58 3.89
CA PHE A 175 13.39 -8.60 4.83
C PHE A 175 13.47 -9.13 6.26
N ALA A 176 12.44 -9.81 6.74
CA ALA A 176 12.42 -10.42 8.06
C ALA A 176 13.55 -11.46 8.26
N ASN A 177 13.95 -12.13 7.18
CA ASN A 177 15.08 -13.06 7.17
C ASN A 177 16.44 -12.39 6.86
N GLY A 178 16.51 -11.07 6.76
CA GLY A 178 17.74 -10.32 6.49
C GLY A 178 18.29 -10.49 5.08
N LEU A 179 17.46 -10.95 4.13
CA LEU A 179 17.88 -11.26 2.76
C LEU A 179 17.85 -10.04 1.83
N ILE A 180 17.04 -9.03 2.13
CA ILE A 180 16.95 -7.79 1.34
C ILE A 180 17.12 -6.58 2.24
N PRO A 181 17.67 -5.47 1.72
CA PRO A 181 17.81 -4.22 2.46
C PRO A 181 16.48 -3.47 2.61
N PHE A 182 16.47 -2.50 3.52
CA PHE A 182 15.30 -1.66 3.80
C PHE A 182 14.78 -0.91 2.55
N SER A 183 15.65 -0.51 1.63
CA SER A 183 15.27 0.18 0.39
C SER A 183 14.33 -0.65 -0.49
N VAL A 184 14.54 -1.97 -0.58
CA VAL A 184 13.68 -2.88 -1.35
C VAL A 184 12.33 -3.05 -0.67
N LEU A 185 12.31 -3.30 0.64
CA LEU A 185 11.07 -3.38 1.43
C LEU A 185 10.27 -2.09 1.31
N PHE A 186 10.91 -0.94 1.55
CA PHE A 186 10.28 0.38 1.45
C PHE A 186 9.64 0.60 0.07
N THR A 187 10.40 0.36 -1.00
CA THR A 187 9.91 0.60 -2.37
C THR A 187 8.71 -0.29 -2.71
N SER A 188 8.76 -1.57 -2.36
CA SER A 188 7.64 -2.48 -2.52
C SER A 188 6.40 -1.98 -1.77
N SER A 189 6.58 -1.61 -0.51
CA SER A 189 5.47 -1.23 0.38
C SER A 189 4.79 0.08 0.00
N VAL A 190 5.53 1.10 -0.53
CA VAL A 190 4.91 2.38 -0.92
C VAL A 190 4.25 2.36 -2.28
N VAL A 191 4.65 1.46 -3.16
CA VAL A 191 4.03 1.35 -4.49
C VAL A 191 2.76 0.50 -4.44
N GLN A 192 2.69 -0.43 -3.54
CA GLN A 192 1.53 -1.28 -3.35
C GLN A 192 0.45 -0.53 -2.54
N ASP A 193 -0.70 -0.26 -3.05
CA ASP A 193 -1.80 0.37 -2.30
C ASP A 193 -2.74 -0.69 -1.67
N GLY A 194 -2.37 -1.94 -1.78
CA GLY A 194 -3.17 -3.06 -1.32
C GLY A 194 -4.61 -3.05 -1.86
N HIS A 195 -5.53 -3.58 -1.10
CA HIS A 195 -6.96 -3.57 -1.43
C HIS A 195 -7.60 -2.17 -1.39
N GLY A 196 -6.91 -1.18 -0.80
CA GLY A 196 -7.37 0.21 -0.73
C GLY A 196 -7.61 0.84 -2.11
N MET A 197 -6.91 0.36 -3.14
CA MET A 197 -7.10 0.81 -4.51
C MET A 197 -8.41 0.31 -5.15
N LEU A 198 -9.00 -0.79 -4.70
CA LEU A 198 -10.17 -1.40 -5.34
C LEU A 198 -11.40 -0.47 -5.39
N PRO A 199 -11.77 0.26 -4.30
CA PRO A 199 -12.85 1.25 -4.40
C PRO A 199 -12.55 2.33 -5.41
N MET A 200 -11.31 2.83 -5.48
CA MET A 200 -10.94 3.85 -6.44
C MET A 200 -11.04 3.36 -7.89
N LEU A 201 -10.62 2.13 -8.16
CA LEU A 201 -10.78 1.48 -9.47
C LEU A 201 -12.24 1.37 -9.89
N SER A 202 -13.15 1.13 -8.96
CA SER A 202 -14.59 1.05 -9.26
C SER A 202 -15.19 2.42 -9.64
N TYR A 203 -14.62 3.51 -9.15
CA TYR A 203 -15.09 4.86 -9.44
C TYR A 203 -14.42 5.48 -10.66
N SER A 204 -13.11 5.42 -10.74
CA SER A 204 -12.33 6.05 -11.81
C SER A 204 -11.05 5.29 -12.09
N VAL A 205 -11.07 4.45 -13.10
CA VAL A 205 -9.87 3.76 -13.58
C VAL A 205 -8.77 4.74 -13.97
N LYS A 206 -9.13 5.88 -14.60
CA LYS A 206 -8.17 6.91 -15.02
C LYS A 206 -7.42 7.52 -13.83
N ASP A 207 -8.13 7.85 -12.75
CA ASP A 207 -7.50 8.44 -11.56
C ASP A 207 -6.74 7.40 -10.75
N SER A 208 -7.21 6.15 -10.75
CA SER A 208 -6.46 5.04 -10.17
C SER A 208 -5.10 4.83 -10.84
N ILE A 209 -5.07 4.86 -12.19
CA ILE A 209 -3.81 4.77 -12.94
C ILE A 209 -2.90 5.96 -12.61
N LYS A 210 -3.42 7.19 -12.60
CA LYS A 210 -2.62 8.37 -12.24
C LYS A 210 -2.03 8.23 -10.83
N LEU A 211 -2.85 7.83 -9.87
CA LEU A 211 -2.42 7.63 -8.48
C LEU A 211 -1.30 6.59 -8.41
N LYS A 212 -1.47 5.44 -9.06
CA LYS A 212 -0.43 4.40 -9.16
C LYS A 212 0.86 4.93 -9.79
N MET A 213 0.77 5.73 -10.84
CA MET A 213 1.97 6.31 -11.49
C MET A 213 2.69 7.30 -10.58
N PHE A 214 1.95 8.11 -9.80
CA PHE A 214 2.57 8.99 -8.80
C PHE A 214 3.25 8.19 -7.70
N ASN A 215 2.58 7.17 -7.14
CA ASN A 215 3.16 6.32 -6.09
C ASN A 215 4.38 5.54 -6.60
N LEU A 216 4.32 5.01 -7.82
CA LEU A 216 5.47 4.38 -8.47
C LEU A 216 6.64 5.37 -8.65
N GLY A 217 6.37 6.56 -9.17
CA GLY A 217 7.40 7.57 -9.41
C GLY A 217 8.08 8.04 -8.12
N PHE A 218 7.30 8.40 -7.09
CA PHE A 218 7.84 8.80 -5.80
C PHE A 218 8.47 7.63 -5.05
N GLY A 219 7.84 6.44 -5.09
CA GLY A 219 8.37 5.24 -4.44
C GLY A 219 9.73 4.84 -5.01
N LEU A 220 9.86 4.80 -6.33
CA LEU A 220 11.15 4.54 -6.99
C LEU A 220 12.19 5.64 -6.67
N LEU A 221 11.81 6.92 -6.76
CA LEU A 221 12.73 8.01 -6.49
C LEU A 221 13.29 7.92 -5.06
N ILE A 222 12.43 7.76 -4.08
CA ILE A 222 12.84 7.70 -2.67
C ILE A 222 13.55 6.39 -2.36
N GLY A 223 13.05 5.26 -2.89
CA GLY A 223 13.68 3.96 -2.73
C GLY A 223 15.10 3.92 -3.30
N LEU A 224 15.33 4.53 -4.46
CA LEU A 224 16.67 4.65 -5.05
C LEU A 224 17.60 5.55 -4.22
N ILE A 225 17.06 6.61 -3.60
CA ILE A 225 17.85 7.46 -2.68
C ILE A 225 18.25 6.64 -1.45
N ILE A 226 17.31 5.90 -0.85
CA ILE A 226 17.58 5.03 0.31
C ILE A 226 18.62 3.97 -0.06
N TYR A 227 18.49 3.33 -1.23
CA TYR A 227 19.44 2.37 -1.76
C TYR A 227 20.84 2.97 -1.97
N ALA A 228 20.93 4.19 -2.53
CA ALA A 228 22.21 4.88 -2.73
C ALA A 228 22.89 5.29 -1.40
N LEU A 229 22.12 5.45 -0.33
CA LEU A 229 22.62 5.70 1.02
C LEU A 229 23.09 4.41 1.73
N GLY A 230 22.90 3.22 1.13
CA GLY A 230 23.36 1.94 1.64
C GLY A 230 22.39 1.23 2.59
N PHE A 231 21.11 1.62 2.57
CA PHE A 231 20.07 1.01 3.43
C PHE A 231 19.17 0.04 2.68
#